data_80dc79d9506ff38131baca3a453e33b7
#
_entry.id   80dc79d9506ff38131baca3a453e33b7
#
_cell.length_a   1.000
_cell.length_b   1.000
_cell.length_c   1.000
_cell.angle_alpha   90.00
_cell.angle_beta   90.00
_cell.angle_gamma   90.00
#
_symmetry.space_group_name_H-M   'P 1'
#
loop_
_entity.id
_entity.type
_entity.pdbx_description
1 polymer ?
#
loop_
_entity_poly.entity_id
_entity_poly.type
_entity_poly.pdbx_seq_one_letter_code
_entity_poly.pdbx_strand_id
1 'polypeptide(L)' 'MKYLLFIWKPTGYELREREGDVPSVGSVLDEEDGRMKVTRIGPSPLPGDDRRCAYLQAA' A
#
# COMPACT_ATOMS: atom_id res chain seq x y z
N MET A 1 1.98 -8.73 12.02
CA MET A 1 1.21 -9.17 10.84
C MET A 1 1.83 -8.58 9.59
N LYS A 2 1.78 -9.31 8.50
CA LYS A 2 2.26 -8.82 7.22
C LYS A 2 1.12 -8.24 6.42
N TYR A 3 1.40 -7.16 5.70
CA TYR A 3 0.44 -6.54 4.81
C TYR A 3 1.17 -6.08 3.55
N LEU A 4 0.39 -5.73 2.52
CA LEU A 4 0.93 -5.27 1.26
C LEU A 4 0.73 -3.77 1.09
N LEU A 5 1.67 -3.13 0.40
CA LEU A 5 1.52 -1.77 -0.09
C LEU A 5 1.41 -1.84 -1.61
N PHE A 6 0.33 -1.31 -2.14
CA PHE A 6 0.13 -1.18 -3.58
C PHE A 6 0.32 0.29 -3.93
N ILE A 7 1.45 0.59 -4.57
CA ILE A 7 1.88 1.96 -4.82
C ILE A 7 1.62 2.31 -6.27
N TRP A 8 0.76 3.29 -6.51
CA TRP A 8 0.51 3.79 -7.85
C TRP A 8 1.52 4.86 -8.21
N LYS A 9 2.11 4.71 -9.38
CA LYS A 9 3.08 5.67 -9.94
C LYS A 9 2.71 5.93 -11.40
N PRO A 10 3.12 7.08 -11.96
CA PRO A 10 2.91 7.33 -13.40
C PRO A 10 3.55 6.27 -14.30
N THR A 11 4.62 5.63 -13.83
CA THR A 11 5.34 4.60 -14.57
C THR A 11 4.77 3.19 -14.36
N GLY A 12 3.74 3.04 -13.51
CA GLY A 12 3.13 1.75 -13.23
C GLY A 12 2.94 1.52 -11.74
N TYR A 13 2.57 0.30 -11.40
CA TYR A 13 2.30 -0.08 -10.03
C TYR A 13 3.48 -0.83 -9.43
N GLU A 14 3.63 -0.72 -8.12
CA GLU A 14 4.61 -1.49 -7.38
C GLU A 14 3.95 -2.11 -6.16
N LEU A 15 4.26 -3.38 -5.89
CA LEU A 15 3.79 -4.08 -4.69
C LEU A 15 4.97 -4.28 -3.77
N ARG A 16 4.78 -3.95 -2.49
CA ARG A 16 5.78 -4.17 -1.44
C ARG A 16 5.13 -4.88 -0.27
N GLU A 17 5.90 -5.72 0.41
CA GLU A 17 5.46 -6.37 1.64
C GLU A 17 6.02 -5.61 2.83
N ARG A 18 5.18 -5.40 3.83
CA ARG A 18 5.56 -4.76 5.08
C ARG A 18 5.12 -5.58 6.27
N GLU A 19 5.85 -5.44 7.36
CA GLU A 19 5.54 -6.06 8.64
C GLU A 19 4.99 -5.00 9.58
N GLY A 20 3.96 -5.36 10.35
CA GLY A 20 3.38 -4.47 11.34
C GLY A 20 1.89 -4.28 11.16
N ASP A 21 1.35 -3.20 11.72
CA ASP A 21 -0.07 -2.90 11.63
C ASP A 21 -0.38 -2.19 10.32
N VAL A 22 -1.51 -2.56 9.72
CA VAL A 22 -1.97 -1.92 8.48
C VAL A 22 -2.27 -0.46 8.77
N PRO A 23 -1.75 0.49 7.98
CA PRO A 23 -2.05 1.90 8.19
C PRO A 23 -3.50 2.22 7.89
N SER A 24 -3.99 3.33 8.45
CA SER A 24 -5.35 3.79 8.23
C SER A 24 -5.47 4.59 6.94
N VAL A 25 -6.67 4.61 6.36
CA VAL A 25 -6.98 5.49 5.24
C VAL A 25 -6.72 6.95 5.66
N GLY A 26 -6.04 7.69 4.79
CA GLY A 26 -5.66 9.07 5.05
C GLY A 26 -4.27 9.23 5.66
N SER A 27 -3.66 8.14 6.12
CA SER A 27 -2.28 8.20 6.63
C SER A 27 -1.30 8.53 5.51
N VAL A 28 -0.24 9.27 5.87
CA VAL A 28 0.84 9.59 4.95
C VAL A 28 2.07 8.80 5.36
N LEU A 29 2.62 8.07 4.41
CA LEU A 29 3.80 7.24 4.62
C LEU A 29 4.96 7.79 3.81
N ASP A 30 6.16 7.77 4.42
CA ASP A 30 7.38 8.14 3.71
C ASP A 30 7.95 6.90 3.03
N GLU A 31 7.95 6.90 1.71
CA GLU A 31 8.49 5.81 0.89
C GLU A 31 9.69 6.31 0.09
N GLU A 32 10.40 5.39 -0.55
CA GLU A 32 11.59 5.74 -1.34
C GLU A 32 11.27 6.76 -2.44
N ASP A 33 10.08 6.71 -2.98
CA ASP A 33 9.65 7.59 -4.06
C ASP A 33 9.02 8.88 -3.55
N GLY A 34 9.02 9.11 -2.24
CA GLY A 34 8.45 10.29 -1.64
C GLY A 34 7.29 9.98 -0.71
N ARG A 35 6.51 10.99 -0.39
CA ARG A 35 5.36 10.83 0.50
C ARG A 35 4.19 10.26 -0.25
N MET A 36 3.58 9.22 0.33
CA MET A 36 2.44 8.53 -0.23
C MET A 36 1.28 8.58 0.76
N LYS A 37 0.09 8.73 0.24
CA LYS A 37 -1.12 8.76 1.06
C LYS A 37 -1.91 7.48 0.85
N VAL A 38 -2.38 6.88 1.95
CA VAL A 38 -3.27 5.72 1.90
C VAL A 38 -4.65 6.20 1.47
N THR A 39 -5.09 5.76 0.31
CA THR A 39 -6.39 6.16 -0.23
C THR A 39 -7.46 5.10 0.01
N ARG A 40 -7.05 3.84 0.20
CA ARG A 40 -7.97 2.74 0.41
C ARG A 40 -7.26 1.57 1.10
N ILE A 41 -8.00 0.86 1.91
CA ILE A 41 -7.57 -0.43 2.48
C ILE A 41 -8.52 -1.48 1.93
N GLY A 42 -7.98 -2.56 1.42
CA GLY A 42 -8.80 -3.61 0.84
C GLY A 42 -8.07 -4.94 0.74
N PRO A 43 -8.63 -5.88 -0.01
CA PRO A 43 -7.99 -7.17 -0.21
C PRO A 43 -6.74 -7.05 -1.09
N SER A 44 -5.86 -8.04 -1.00
CA SER A 44 -4.70 -8.13 -1.88
C SER A 44 -5.15 -8.25 -3.34
N PRO A 45 -4.43 -7.60 -4.28
CA PRO A 45 -4.70 -7.77 -5.70
C PRO A 45 -4.19 -9.11 -6.24
N LEU A 46 -3.45 -9.88 -5.44
CA LEU A 46 -2.87 -11.15 -5.88
C LEU A 46 -3.88 -12.28 -5.72
N PRO A 47 -4.01 -13.15 -6.71
CA PRO A 47 -4.92 -14.31 -6.59
C PRO A 47 -4.52 -15.23 -5.43
N GLY A 48 -5.51 -15.64 -4.64
CA GLY A 48 -5.28 -16.56 -3.54
C GLY A 48 -4.60 -15.96 -2.32
N ASP A 49 -4.34 -14.67 -2.33
CA ASP A 49 -3.70 -13.96 -1.22
C ASP A 49 -4.77 -13.27 -0.39
N ASP A 50 -4.84 -13.60 0.90
CA ASP A 50 -5.84 -13.04 1.82
C ASP A 50 -5.29 -11.91 2.71
N ARG A 51 -4.06 -11.46 2.46
CA ARG A 51 -3.47 -10.36 3.22
C ARG A 51 -4.18 -9.05 2.91
N ARG A 52 -4.14 -8.14 3.88
CA ARG A 52 -4.64 -6.77 3.66
C ARG A 52 -3.68 -6.01 2.76
N CYS A 53 -4.23 -5.11 1.99
CA CYS A 53 -3.44 -4.26 1.11
C CYS A 53 -3.82 -2.80 1.31
N ALA A 54 -2.81 -1.96 1.52
CA ALA A 54 -2.98 -0.51 1.57
C ALA A 54 -2.66 0.05 0.19
N TYR A 55 -3.62 0.75 -0.40
CA TYR A 55 -3.47 1.35 -1.72
C TYR A 55 -3.00 2.79 -1.55
N LEU A 56 -1.85 3.10 -2.15
CA LEU A 56 -1.17 4.37 -1.97
C LEU A 56 -1.14 5.16 -3.27
N GLN A 57 -1.24 6.48 -3.11
CA GLN A 57 -1.01 7.44 -4.20
C GLN A 57 -0.09 8.54 -3.68
N ALA A 58 0.52 9.29 -4.59
CA ALA A 58 1.36 10.41 -4.20
C ALA A 58 0.55 11.42 -3.38
N ALA A 59 1.14 11.85 -2.27
CA ALA A 59 0.51 12.81 -1.38
C ALA A 59 0.51 14.21 -1.97
#